data_8239d1e2a969256cf0bf7116cff4279b
#
_entry.id   8239d1e2a969256cf0bf7116cff4279b
#
_cell.length_a   1.000
_cell.length_b   1.000
_cell.length_c   1.000
_cell.angle_alpha   90.00
_cell.angle_beta   90.00
_cell.angle_gamma   90.00
#
_symmetry.space_group_name_H-M   'P 1'
#
loop_
_entity.id
_entity.type
_entity.pdbx_description
1 polymer ?
#
loop_
_entity_poly.entity_id
_entity_poly.type
_entity_poly.pdbx_seq_one_letter_code
_entity_poly.pdbx_strand_id
1 'polypeptide(L)'
;MSDPRFTCRDGGLWFDNGNGEPQRISDAFEVVGDAYDDNGEPHYILKHNGQHFALPWAEVGERNGWRIMRRHIRRIPTSRRQQERLADYLQAQPLPQRWTLTDTAGWHGHGYILPNGDTLGSANNILFQRPAPRHDAFTPRGTLAEWRDSIGHYAAGNSRMCLMLGAAFAAPLLQRFGLEGGILHLYGPSSSGKSTLQRVALSVWGHGRDAGHSWNATGYALTNAAAARNDGLLSLDEIGEDSKQAVETCAYAIANGRARLQGAKEGGNRPELRFRVLAISSGETSLQAHFGKQGRQMMAGQMVRCPSIPHQLEDKHDFPDFRAFTDHLNHAAITTYGSAGRLFIQILMKDTTQAEKRLKTLYTAFLGEAHDRHPMTAQQGRSARLFALCAAALMQASEWGISGISAAAAREGVMQAFADWYALQPRGSYEEARIREAAERFPLLLPRFVRLSEGQMFYPNDWAGYVWNEADGALYDVLPAVFVAHFCDGDKERIADACDILGGKMGWLLRPAGSRHGDRRWQHRRKVRGNLLRVYRFKGAQPPVAGEEEAEEGEVT
;
A
#
# COMPACT_ATOMS: atom_id res chain seq x y z
N MET A 1 -21.09 22.35 -39.11
CA MET A 1 -22.28 21.76 -39.78
C MET A 1 -21.91 20.35 -40.18
N SER A 2 -22.72 19.35 -39.79
CA SER A 2 -22.49 17.96 -40.24
C SER A 2 -22.61 17.88 -41.76
N ASP A 3 -21.76 17.10 -42.39
CA ASP A 3 -21.79 16.87 -43.86
C ASP A 3 -23.17 16.25 -44.24
N PRO A 4 -23.99 16.91 -45.06
CA PRO A 4 -25.34 16.47 -45.39
C PRO A 4 -25.42 15.11 -46.09
N ARG A 5 -24.27 14.60 -46.56
CA ARG A 5 -24.18 13.27 -47.18
C ARG A 5 -24.30 12.12 -46.17
N PHE A 6 -24.15 12.43 -44.88
CA PHE A 6 -24.26 11.41 -43.82
C PHE A 6 -25.58 11.58 -43.08
N THR A 7 -26.30 10.45 -42.91
CA THR A 7 -27.56 10.40 -42.15
C THR A 7 -27.55 9.21 -41.21
N CYS A 8 -28.03 9.44 -39.96
CA CYS A 8 -28.27 8.37 -39.00
C CYS A 8 -29.74 7.96 -39.08
N ARG A 9 -30.03 6.73 -39.52
CA ARG A 9 -31.35 6.14 -39.56
C ARG A 9 -31.32 4.64 -39.36
N ASP A 10 -32.38 4.06 -38.84
CA ASP A 10 -32.53 2.59 -38.67
C ASP A 10 -31.34 1.93 -37.94
N GLY A 11 -30.80 2.61 -36.90
CA GLY A 11 -29.65 2.13 -36.14
C GLY A 11 -28.34 2.04 -36.93
N GLY A 12 -28.25 2.76 -38.05
CA GLY A 12 -27.07 2.80 -38.93
C GLY A 12 -26.65 4.19 -39.33
N LEU A 13 -25.38 4.37 -39.64
CA LEU A 13 -24.83 5.54 -40.33
C LEU A 13 -24.80 5.24 -41.84
N TRP A 14 -25.46 6.09 -42.61
CA TRP A 14 -25.62 5.97 -44.05
C TRP A 14 -24.93 7.12 -44.78
N PHE A 15 -24.34 6.82 -45.92
CA PHE A 15 -23.69 7.78 -46.79
C PHE A 15 -24.40 7.83 -48.15
N ASP A 16 -24.80 9.02 -48.58
CA ASP A 16 -25.37 9.30 -49.87
C ASP A 16 -24.33 10.05 -50.77
N ASN A 17 -23.98 9.47 -51.90
CA ASN A 17 -23.08 10.11 -52.85
C ASN A 17 -23.81 10.91 -53.93
N GLY A 18 -25.11 11.06 -53.86
CA GLY A 18 -25.96 11.74 -54.83
C GLY A 18 -26.22 11.00 -56.15
N ASN A 19 -25.59 9.81 -56.34
CA ASN A 19 -25.62 9.06 -57.59
C ASN A 19 -26.12 7.61 -57.39
N GLY A 20 -27.08 7.35 -56.50
CA GLY A 20 -27.63 6.05 -56.25
C GLY A 20 -28.29 5.91 -54.89
N GLU A 21 -28.58 4.66 -54.46
CA GLU A 21 -29.13 4.42 -53.14
C GLU A 21 -28.08 4.67 -52.06
N PRO A 22 -28.47 5.32 -50.92
CA PRO A 22 -27.59 5.49 -49.79
C PRO A 22 -27.03 4.18 -49.26
N GLN A 23 -25.75 4.14 -48.98
CA GLN A 23 -25.04 2.96 -48.47
C GLN A 23 -24.86 3.04 -46.97
N ARG A 24 -25.23 1.96 -46.26
CA ARG A 24 -24.93 1.81 -44.85
C ARG A 24 -23.43 1.62 -44.64
N ILE A 25 -22.78 2.52 -43.89
CA ILE A 25 -21.34 2.48 -43.63
C ILE A 25 -21.04 1.77 -42.32
N SER A 26 -21.75 2.12 -41.24
CA SER A 26 -21.55 1.52 -39.91
C SER A 26 -22.87 1.42 -39.15
N ASP A 27 -22.84 0.80 -37.98
CA ASP A 27 -23.89 1.02 -36.99
C ASP A 27 -23.79 2.46 -36.48
N ALA A 28 -24.93 3.01 -36.03
CA ALA A 28 -24.99 4.40 -35.56
C ALA A 28 -24.21 4.58 -34.26
N PHE A 29 -23.49 5.66 -34.18
CA PHE A 29 -22.80 6.13 -32.97
C PHE A 29 -22.82 7.66 -32.94
N GLU A 30 -22.58 8.23 -31.77
CA GLU A 30 -22.50 9.67 -31.57
C GLU A 30 -21.08 10.08 -31.16
N VAL A 31 -20.59 11.21 -31.63
CA VAL A 31 -19.44 11.90 -31.08
C VAL A 31 -19.95 12.85 -30.01
N VAL A 32 -19.77 12.52 -28.75
CA VAL A 32 -20.32 13.27 -27.62
C VAL A 32 -19.38 14.33 -27.07
N GLY A 33 -18.13 14.31 -27.50
CA GLY A 33 -17.14 15.31 -27.11
C GLY A 33 -15.69 14.88 -27.37
N ASP A 34 -14.80 15.63 -26.75
CA ASP A 34 -13.37 15.35 -26.72
C ASP A 34 -12.84 15.22 -25.30
N ALA A 35 -11.69 14.59 -25.16
CA ALA A 35 -10.96 14.48 -23.91
C ALA A 35 -9.45 14.51 -24.15
N TYR A 36 -8.70 14.80 -23.11
CA TYR A 36 -7.27 14.52 -23.06
C TYR A 36 -7.03 13.43 -22.02
N ASP A 37 -6.19 12.48 -22.35
CA ASP A 37 -5.76 11.47 -21.40
C ASP A 37 -4.71 12.04 -20.40
N ASP A 38 -4.27 11.22 -19.45
CA ASP A 38 -3.29 11.61 -18.44
C ASP A 38 -1.90 11.99 -19.03
N ASN A 39 -1.67 11.76 -20.33
CA ASN A 39 -0.47 12.13 -21.07
C ASN A 39 -0.65 13.40 -21.93
N GLY A 40 -1.86 13.95 -21.96
CA GLY A 40 -2.22 15.08 -22.79
C GLY A 40 -2.54 14.71 -24.24
N GLU A 41 -2.73 13.43 -24.58
CA GLU A 41 -3.15 13.00 -25.91
C GLU A 41 -4.64 13.25 -26.13
N PRO A 42 -5.04 13.87 -27.27
CA PRO A 42 -6.44 14.16 -27.54
C PRO A 42 -7.20 12.92 -28.03
N HIS A 43 -8.45 12.78 -27.59
CA HIS A 43 -9.35 11.70 -27.93
C HIS A 43 -10.73 12.22 -28.31
N TYR A 44 -11.41 11.55 -29.24
CA TYR A 44 -12.85 11.61 -29.37
C TYR A 44 -13.51 10.74 -28.31
N ILE A 45 -14.58 11.21 -27.72
CA ILE A 45 -15.47 10.41 -26.90
C ILE A 45 -16.69 10.03 -27.73
N LEU A 46 -16.83 8.73 -27.94
CA LEU A 46 -17.88 8.13 -28.76
C LEU A 46 -18.90 7.42 -27.88
N LYS A 47 -20.17 7.44 -28.29
CA LYS A 47 -21.26 6.74 -27.64
C LYS A 47 -21.94 5.79 -28.61
N HIS A 48 -22.07 4.51 -28.21
CA HIS A 48 -22.80 3.51 -28.95
C HIS A 48 -23.60 2.63 -27.98
N ASN A 49 -24.91 2.45 -28.23
CA ASN A 49 -25.81 1.68 -27.36
C ASN A 49 -25.71 2.06 -25.88
N GLY A 50 -25.60 3.35 -25.57
CA GLY A 50 -25.50 3.84 -24.20
C GLY A 50 -24.11 3.76 -23.57
N GLN A 51 -23.16 3.07 -24.18
CA GLN A 51 -21.78 2.93 -23.69
C GLN A 51 -20.87 4.01 -24.34
N HIS A 52 -20.01 4.59 -23.51
CA HIS A 52 -18.99 5.53 -23.96
C HIS A 52 -17.63 4.84 -24.12
N PHE A 53 -16.87 5.25 -25.12
CA PHE A 53 -15.48 4.81 -25.30
C PHE A 53 -14.65 5.90 -25.96
N ALA A 54 -13.33 5.87 -25.76
CA ALA A 54 -12.38 6.84 -26.28
C ALA A 54 -11.70 6.31 -27.55
N LEU A 55 -11.49 7.20 -28.52
CA LEU A 55 -10.73 6.95 -29.73
C LEU A 55 -9.65 8.04 -29.86
N PRO A 56 -8.33 7.71 -29.77
CA PRO A 56 -7.27 8.70 -29.96
C PRO A 56 -7.38 9.38 -31.33
N TRP A 57 -7.15 10.70 -31.40
CA TRP A 57 -7.21 11.41 -32.66
C TRP A 57 -6.18 10.88 -33.68
N ALA A 58 -4.98 10.52 -33.21
CA ALA A 58 -3.93 9.94 -34.03
C ALA A 58 -4.31 8.58 -34.66
N GLU A 59 -5.30 7.88 -34.10
CA GLU A 59 -5.74 6.57 -34.56
C GLU A 59 -6.94 6.63 -35.52
N VAL A 60 -7.46 7.84 -35.82
CA VAL A 60 -8.57 8.00 -36.76
C VAL A 60 -8.09 7.70 -38.18
N GLY A 61 -8.73 6.73 -38.84
CA GLY A 61 -8.29 6.24 -40.16
C GLY A 61 -7.26 5.13 -40.13
N GLU A 62 -6.59 4.94 -38.98
CA GLU A 62 -5.56 3.93 -38.79
C GLU A 62 -6.12 2.54 -38.40
N ARG A 63 -5.32 1.52 -38.63
CA ARG A 63 -5.70 0.11 -38.34
C ARG A 63 -6.07 -0.09 -36.86
N ASN A 64 -5.37 0.56 -35.95
CA ASN A 64 -5.61 0.43 -34.52
C ASN A 64 -6.93 1.09 -34.12
N GLY A 65 -7.23 2.28 -34.68
CA GLY A 65 -8.52 2.96 -34.44
C GLY A 65 -9.71 2.13 -34.87
N TRP A 66 -9.64 1.49 -36.05
CA TRP A 66 -10.71 0.55 -36.47
C TRP A 66 -10.83 -0.66 -35.54
N ARG A 67 -9.71 -1.14 -34.96
CA ARG A 67 -9.73 -2.21 -33.96
C ARG A 67 -10.39 -1.76 -32.65
N ILE A 68 -10.13 -0.55 -32.20
CA ILE A 68 -10.79 0.05 -31.03
C ILE A 68 -12.30 0.14 -31.29
N MET A 69 -12.71 0.74 -32.40
CA MET A 69 -14.13 0.89 -32.73
C MET A 69 -14.86 -0.45 -32.82
N ARG A 70 -14.24 -1.50 -33.41
CA ARG A 70 -14.83 -2.85 -33.54
C ARG A 70 -15.05 -3.57 -32.21
N ARG A 71 -14.44 -3.13 -31.12
CA ARG A 71 -14.73 -3.68 -29.77
C ARG A 71 -16.09 -3.23 -29.25
N HIS A 72 -16.57 -2.08 -29.75
CA HIS A 72 -17.80 -1.46 -29.28
C HIS A 72 -18.91 -1.45 -30.33
N ILE A 73 -18.54 -1.33 -31.59
CA ILE A 73 -19.45 -1.23 -32.75
C ILE A 73 -19.29 -2.46 -33.63
N ARG A 74 -20.35 -3.22 -33.80
CA ARG A 74 -20.30 -4.48 -34.54
C ARG A 74 -19.98 -4.28 -36.01
N ARG A 75 -20.67 -3.33 -36.67
CA ARG A 75 -20.50 -3.06 -38.09
C ARG A 75 -19.61 -1.85 -38.32
N ILE A 76 -18.33 -2.11 -38.58
CA ILE A 76 -17.33 -1.14 -39.05
C ILE A 76 -16.85 -1.60 -40.43
N PRO A 77 -16.76 -0.71 -41.44
CA PRO A 77 -16.40 -1.11 -42.79
C PRO A 77 -15.02 -1.73 -42.88
N THR A 78 -14.87 -2.63 -43.86
CA THR A 78 -13.60 -3.30 -44.20
C THR A 78 -12.95 -2.72 -45.45
N SER A 79 -13.75 -2.16 -46.37
CA SER A 79 -13.20 -1.53 -47.57
C SER A 79 -12.54 -0.19 -47.24
N ARG A 80 -11.36 0.07 -47.84
CA ARG A 80 -10.58 1.28 -47.60
C ARG A 80 -11.38 2.56 -47.88
N ARG A 81 -12.09 2.58 -49.01
CA ARG A 81 -12.91 3.75 -49.41
C ARG A 81 -14.01 4.09 -48.38
N GLN A 82 -14.64 3.08 -47.79
CA GLN A 82 -15.66 3.31 -46.77
C GLN A 82 -15.04 3.70 -45.41
N GLN A 83 -13.83 3.20 -45.10
CA GLN A 83 -13.07 3.62 -43.93
C GLN A 83 -12.63 5.08 -44.03
N GLU A 84 -12.13 5.53 -45.17
CA GLU A 84 -11.80 6.92 -45.44
C GLU A 84 -13.01 7.83 -45.21
N ARG A 85 -14.18 7.47 -45.74
CA ARG A 85 -15.44 8.20 -45.52
C ARG A 85 -15.83 8.27 -44.05
N LEU A 86 -15.66 7.18 -43.30
CA LEU A 86 -15.98 7.12 -41.88
C LEU A 86 -14.98 7.98 -41.06
N ALA A 87 -13.71 8.03 -41.45
CA ALA A 87 -12.71 8.90 -40.86
C ALA A 87 -13.05 10.39 -41.10
N ASP A 88 -13.40 10.75 -42.34
CA ASP A 88 -13.85 12.11 -42.70
C ASP A 88 -15.09 12.52 -41.88
N TYR A 89 -16.06 11.60 -41.74
CA TYR A 89 -17.23 11.81 -40.91
C TYR A 89 -16.88 12.10 -39.45
N LEU A 90 -15.98 11.31 -38.86
CA LEU A 90 -15.54 11.50 -37.47
C LEU A 90 -14.89 12.87 -37.25
N GLN A 91 -13.99 13.26 -38.17
CA GLN A 91 -13.27 14.53 -38.10
C GLN A 91 -14.17 15.76 -38.30
N ALA A 92 -15.28 15.59 -39.02
CA ALA A 92 -16.26 16.66 -39.28
C ALA A 92 -17.29 16.84 -38.14
N GLN A 93 -17.31 15.96 -37.14
CA GLN A 93 -18.29 16.05 -36.06
C GLN A 93 -17.97 17.18 -35.08
N PRO A 94 -19.01 17.88 -34.57
CA PRO A 94 -18.83 18.83 -33.49
C PRO A 94 -18.40 18.12 -32.20
N LEU A 95 -17.67 18.84 -31.36
CA LEU A 95 -17.22 18.39 -30.05
C LEU A 95 -17.99 19.15 -28.96
N PRO A 96 -19.24 18.75 -28.66
CA PRO A 96 -20.13 19.56 -27.85
C PRO A 96 -19.73 19.65 -26.39
N GLN A 97 -18.98 18.65 -25.90
CA GLN A 97 -18.65 18.57 -24.47
C GLN A 97 -17.19 18.18 -24.26
N ARG A 98 -16.61 18.76 -23.21
CA ARG A 98 -15.30 18.35 -22.72
C ARG A 98 -15.46 17.24 -21.69
N TRP A 99 -14.69 16.17 -21.87
CA TRP A 99 -14.64 15.02 -20.99
C TRP A 99 -13.28 14.94 -20.28
N THR A 100 -13.29 14.30 -19.14
CA THR A 100 -12.07 13.83 -18.45
C THR A 100 -11.87 12.36 -18.79
N LEU A 101 -10.71 12.05 -19.37
CA LEU A 101 -10.31 10.68 -19.66
C LEU A 101 -9.23 10.30 -18.67
N THR A 102 -9.40 9.19 -17.96
CA THR A 102 -8.47 8.79 -16.92
C THR A 102 -8.23 7.29 -16.88
N ASP A 103 -7.01 6.92 -16.51
CA ASP A 103 -6.57 5.55 -16.27
C ASP A 103 -6.68 5.13 -14.80
N THR A 104 -7.06 6.05 -13.92
CA THR A 104 -7.15 5.79 -12.47
C THR A 104 -8.59 5.93 -11.98
N ALA A 105 -8.98 5.01 -11.07
CA ALA A 105 -10.23 5.12 -10.29
C ALA A 105 -10.12 6.19 -9.19
N GLY A 106 -11.12 6.33 -8.35
CA GLY A 106 -11.11 7.22 -7.19
C GLY A 106 -11.62 8.63 -7.48
N TRP A 107 -11.07 9.63 -6.79
CA TRP A 107 -11.55 11.00 -6.85
C TRP A 107 -11.12 11.74 -8.12
N HIS A 108 -12.09 12.27 -8.87
CA HIS A 108 -11.91 13.16 -9.99
C HIS A 108 -12.85 14.36 -9.85
N GLY A 109 -12.32 15.51 -9.43
CA GLY A 109 -13.13 16.67 -9.11
C GLY A 109 -14.15 16.38 -8.02
N HIS A 110 -15.44 16.54 -8.35
CA HIS A 110 -16.56 16.26 -7.46
C HIS A 110 -17.18 14.86 -7.65
N GLY A 111 -16.54 13.99 -8.42
CA GLY A 111 -16.98 12.62 -8.65
C GLY A 111 -16.03 11.60 -8.05
N TYR A 112 -16.54 10.40 -7.78
CA TYR A 112 -15.76 9.24 -7.34
C TYR A 112 -16.02 8.06 -8.29
N ILE A 113 -14.98 7.54 -8.90
CA ILE A 113 -15.04 6.44 -9.86
C ILE A 113 -14.73 5.14 -9.12
N LEU A 114 -15.65 4.18 -9.20
CA LEU A 114 -15.44 2.83 -8.69
C LEU A 114 -14.58 1.99 -9.67
N PRO A 115 -13.93 0.90 -9.20
CA PRO A 115 -13.09 0.07 -10.06
C PRO A 115 -13.80 -0.55 -11.28
N ASN A 116 -15.13 -0.66 -11.27
CA ASN A 116 -15.91 -1.10 -12.42
C ASN A 116 -16.27 0.01 -13.42
N GLY A 117 -15.88 1.25 -13.13
CA GLY A 117 -16.21 2.43 -13.94
C GLY A 117 -17.49 3.15 -13.55
N ASP A 118 -18.27 2.62 -12.60
CA ASP A 118 -19.42 3.35 -12.06
C ASP A 118 -18.97 4.63 -11.39
N THR A 119 -19.70 5.71 -11.58
CA THR A 119 -19.41 7.02 -10.99
C THR A 119 -20.44 7.39 -9.94
N LEU A 120 -19.97 7.95 -8.82
CA LEU A 120 -20.80 8.51 -7.76
C LEU A 120 -20.64 10.03 -7.73
N GLY A 121 -21.72 10.77 -7.51
CA GLY A 121 -21.73 12.23 -7.47
C GLY A 121 -21.78 12.90 -8.84
N SER A 122 -21.37 14.17 -8.92
CA SER A 122 -21.43 14.98 -10.13
C SER A 122 -20.23 14.71 -11.05
N ALA A 123 -20.04 13.46 -11.41
CA ALA A 123 -18.99 13.02 -12.32
C ALA A 123 -19.47 12.96 -13.77
N ASN A 124 -20.21 14.00 -14.20
CA ASN A 124 -20.61 14.12 -15.59
C ASN A 124 -19.35 14.25 -16.48
N ASN A 125 -19.35 13.52 -17.57
CA ASN A 125 -18.27 13.56 -18.57
C ASN A 125 -16.92 13.07 -18.05
N ILE A 126 -16.89 11.99 -17.26
CA ILE A 126 -15.66 11.27 -16.94
C ILE A 126 -15.72 9.87 -17.56
N LEU A 127 -14.68 9.48 -18.26
CA LEU A 127 -14.53 8.14 -18.83
C LEU A 127 -13.28 7.46 -18.25
N PHE A 128 -13.49 6.36 -17.52
CA PHE A 128 -12.44 5.52 -16.98
C PHE A 128 -12.03 4.47 -18.02
N GLN A 129 -10.75 4.48 -18.44
CA GLN A 129 -10.27 3.61 -19.52
C GLN A 129 -9.90 2.19 -19.10
N ARG A 130 -9.62 1.98 -17.81
CA ARG A 130 -9.08 0.72 -17.29
C ARG A 130 -9.94 0.12 -16.18
N PRO A 131 -11.21 -0.22 -16.46
CA PRO A 131 -12.04 -0.89 -15.46
C PRO A 131 -11.37 -2.20 -15.04
N ALA A 132 -11.51 -2.52 -13.75
CA ALA A 132 -10.97 -3.77 -13.22
C ALA A 132 -11.54 -4.97 -13.99
N PRO A 133 -10.73 -5.99 -14.25
CA PRO A 133 -11.25 -7.29 -14.66
C PRO A 133 -12.34 -7.73 -13.68
N ARG A 134 -13.43 -8.36 -14.17
CA ARG A 134 -14.62 -8.68 -13.37
C ARG A 134 -15.30 -7.43 -12.80
N HIS A 135 -15.60 -6.47 -13.66
CA HIS A 135 -16.34 -5.26 -13.32
C HIS A 135 -17.65 -5.53 -12.58
N ASP A 136 -18.30 -6.66 -12.86
CA ASP A 136 -19.50 -7.17 -12.18
C ASP A 136 -19.30 -7.43 -10.68
N ALA A 137 -18.07 -7.72 -10.23
CA ALA A 137 -17.76 -7.89 -8.82
C ALA A 137 -18.02 -6.63 -7.97
N PHE A 138 -18.10 -5.45 -8.57
CA PHE A 138 -18.39 -4.19 -7.89
C PHE A 138 -19.85 -3.74 -8.04
N THR A 139 -20.70 -4.50 -8.74
CA THR A 139 -22.15 -4.25 -8.81
C THR A 139 -22.78 -4.62 -7.47
N PRO A 140 -23.47 -3.69 -6.79
CA PRO A 140 -23.99 -3.94 -5.44
C PRO A 140 -25.04 -5.05 -5.46
N ARG A 141 -25.06 -5.87 -4.40
CA ARG A 141 -26.02 -6.92 -4.17
C ARG A 141 -26.53 -6.87 -2.74
N GLY A 142 -27.83 -7.04 -2.56
CA GLY A 142 -28.49 -6.89 -1.27
C GLY A 142 -28.61 -5.43 -0.84
N THR A 143 -29.26 -5.22 0.31
CA THR A 143 -29.52 -3.91 0.91
C THR A 143 -28.48 -3.57 1.96
N LEU A 144 -28.40 -2.29 2.36
CA LEU A 144 -27.59 -1.87 3.50
C LEU A 144 -28.04 -2.53 4.80
N ALA A 145 -29.35 -2.69 5.01
CA ALA A 145 -29.89 -3.33 6.21
C ALA A 145 -29.39 -4.79 6.31
N GLU A 146 -29.53 -5.55 5.23
CA GLU A 146 -29.01 -6.93 5.17
C GLU A 146 -27.50 -6.99 5.40
N TRP A 147 -26.73 -6.05 4.84
CA TRP A 147 -25.26 -6.00 5.05
C TRP A 147 -24.92 -5.69 6.52
N ARG A 148 -25.64 -4.74 7.16
CA ARG A 148 -25.44 -4.46 8.58
C ARG A 148 -25.76 -5.66 9.46
N ASP A 149 -26.88 -6.32 9.17
CA ASP A 149 -27.40 -7.42 9.99
C ASP A 149 -26.61 -8.73 9.79
N SER A 150 -25.99 -8.92 8.62
CA SER A 150 -25.22 -10.13 8.32
C SER A 150 -23.71 -9.97 8.49
N ILE A 151 -23.19 -8.73 8.51
CA ILE A 151 -21.75 -8.45 8.57
C ILE A 151 -21.44 -7.36 9.60
N GLY A 152 -21.98 -6.17 9.39
CA GLY A 152 -21.49 -4.95 10.05
C GLY A 152 -21.54 -5.02 11.58
N HIS A 153 -22.65 -5.47 12.17
CA HIS A 153 -22.85 -5.49 13.61
C HIS A 153 -21.91 -6.47 14.34
N TYR A 154 -21.41 -7.52 13.65
CA TYR A 154 -20.44 -8.47 14.20
C TYR A 154 -19.03 -7.91 14.40
N ALA A 155 -18.79 -6.68 13.93
CA ALA A 155 -17.52 -6.01 14.22
C ALA A 155 -17.41 -5.56 15.69
N ALA A 156 -18.52 -5.39 16.40
CA ALA A 156 -18.50 -5.13 17.84
C ALA A 156 -17.83 -6.31 18.55
N GLY A 157 -16.85 -6.06 19.41
CA GLY A 157 -16.11 -7.12 20.11
C GLY A 157 -15.01 -7.81 19.28
N ASN A 158 -14.85 -7.48 17.98
CA ASN A 158 -13.83 -8.06 17.10
C ASN A 158 -12.90 -6.96 16.55
N SER A 159 -11.79 -6.74 17.21
CA SER A 159 -10.87 -5.63 16.95
C SER A 159 -10.31 -5.65 15.53
N ARG A 160 -9.93 -6.82 15.00
CA ARG A 160 -9.40 -6.97 13.63
C ARG A 160 -10.48 -6.75 12.58
N MET A 161 -11.72 -7.13 12.88
CA MET A 161 -12.86 -6.85 12.00
C MET A 161 -13.15 -5.34 11.96
N CYS A 162 -13.12 -4.64 13.10
CA CYS A 162 -13.18 -3.18 13.16
C CYS A 162 -12.07 -2.53 12.31
N LEU A 163 -10.82 -2.99 12.45
CA LEU A 163 -9.70 -2.45 11.67
C LEU A 163 -9.89 -2.67 10.17
N MET A 164 -10.32 -3.85 9.74
CA MET A 164 -10.51 -4.19 8.32
C MET A 164 -11.69 -3.42 7.69
N LEU A 165 -12.82 -3.30 8.38
CA LEU A 165 -13.93 -2.44 7.95
C LEU A 165 -13.52 -0.96 7.96
N GLY A 166 -12.79 -0.53 8.99
CA GLY A 166 -12.21 0.80 9.07
C GLY A 166 -11.31 1.11 7.87
N ALA A 167 -10.45 0.16 7.47
CA ALA A 167 -9.60 0.29 6.29
C ALA A 167 -10.42 0.44 5.00
N ALA A 168 -11.51 -0.31 4.87
CA ALA A 168 -12.38 -0.22 3.70
C ALA A 168 -13.02 1.18 3.56
N PHE A 169 -13.51 1.77 4.64
CA PHE A 169 -14.06 3.13 4.64
C PHE A 169 -12.98 4.22 4.60
N ALA A 170 -11.76 3.95 5.10
CA ALA A 170 -10.64 4.89 5.10
C ALA A 170 -10.00 5.07 3.73
N ALA A 171 -10.01 4.04 2.89
CA ALA A 171 -9.32 4.05 1.61
C ALA A 171 -9.65 5.28 0.72
N PRO A 172 -10.91 5.69 0.53
CA PRO A 172 -11.23 6.89 -0.25
C PRO A 172 -10.86 8.21 0.44
N LEU A 173 -10.42 8.18 1.69
CA LEU A 173 -10.09 9.38 2.46
C LEU A 173 -8.59 9.72 2.45
N LEU A 174 -7.72 8.85 1.95
CA LEU A 174 -6.26 9.03 1.97
C LEU A 174 -5.84 10.41 1.42
N GLN A 175 -6.36 10.81 0.25
CA GLN A 175 -6.06 12.10 -0.36
C GLN A 175 -6.44 13.27 0.54
N ARG A 176 -7.63 13.19 1.15
CA ARG A 176 -8.21 14.27 1.96
C ARG A 176 -7.46 14.51 3.26
N PHE A 177 -6.71 13.51 3.71
CA PHE A 177 -5.84 13.55 4.88
C PHE A 177 -4.36 13.75 4.55
N GLY A 178 -4.01 13.90 3.27
CA GLY A 178 -2.61 14.02 2.83
C GLY A 178 -1.78 12.81 3.19
N LEU A 179 -2.42 11.62 3.28
CA LEU A 179 -1.74 10.37 3.55
C LEU A 179 -1.41 9.67 2.23
N GLU A 180 -0.21 9.14 2.17
CA GLU A 180 0.19 8.18 1.15
C GLU A 180 -0.48 6.83 1.43
N GLY A 181 -0.47 5.93 0.46
CA GLY A 181 -0.96 4.57 0.65
C GLY A 181 -0.21 3.79 1.73
N GLY A 182 -0.74 2.63 2.08
CA GLY A 182 -0.13 1.72 3.06
C GLY A 182 -0.71 0.32 2.97
N ILE A 183 -0.12 -0.61 3.73
CA ILE A 183 -0.55 -2.00 3.79
C ILE A 183 -0.83 -2.38 5.25
N LEU A 184 -2.05 -2.74 5.58
CA LEU A 184 -2.40 -3.38 6.85
C LEU A 184 -2.31 -4.90 6.64
N HIS A 185 -1.27 -5.52 7.19
CA HIS A 185 -1.01 -6.94 7.01
C HIS A 185 -1.43 -7.74 8.23
N LEU A 186 -2.42 -8.62 8.07
CA LEU A 186 -2.82 -9.59 9.10
C LEU A 186 -1.98 -10.85 9.00
N TYR A 187 -1.35 -11.26 10.09
CA TYR A 187 -0.58 -12.49 10.11
C TYR A 187 -0.95 -13.40 11.29
N GLY A 188 -0.79 -14.70 11.10
CA GLY A 188 -1.10 -15.71 12.13
C GLY A 188 -1.27 -17.09 11.49
N PRO A 189 -1.61 -18.12 12.30
CA PRO A 189 -1.75 -19.49 11.82
C PRO A 189 -2.71 -19.61 10.64
N SER A 190 -2.51 -20.65 9.81
CA SER A 190 -3.45 -20.99 8.74
C SER A 190 -4.84 -21.27 9.30
N SER A 191 -5.88 -21.03 8.50
CA SER A 191 -7.29 -21.26 8.88
C SER A 191 -7.78 -20.49 10.11
N SER A 192 -7.14 -19.37 10.47
CA SER A 192 -7.54 -18.53 11.61
C SER A 192 -8.62 -17.49 11.30
N GLY A 193 -9.08 -17.37 10.05
CA GLY A 193 -10.11 -16.38 9.64
C GLY A 193 -9.55 -15.11 8.97
N LYS A 194 -8.25 -14.99 8.70
CA LYS A 194 -7.64 -13.81 8.04
C LYS A 194 -8.30 -13.47 6.71
N SER A 195 -8.41 -14.46 5.80
CA SER A 195 -9.06 -14.27 4.50
C SER A 195 -10.55 -13.96 4.63
N THR A 196 -11.21 -14.44 5.69
CA THR A 196 -12.60 -14.08 6.01
C THR A 196 -12.70 -12.57 6.29
N LEU A 197 -11.81 -12.01 7.11
CA LEU A 197 -11.82 -10.57 7.41
C LEU A 197 -11.49 -9.71 6.18
N GLN A 198 -10.63 -10.19 5.27
CA GLN A 198 -10.41 -9.52 4.00
C GLN A 198 -11.68 -9.50 3.13
N ARG A 199 -12.44 -10.62 3.06
CA ARG A 199 -13.72 -10.68 2.35
C ARG A 199 -14.76 -9.76 2.96
N VAL A 200 -14.81 -9.68 4.28
CA VAL A 200 -15.64 -8.72 5.02
C VAL A 200 -15.32 -7.28 4.62
N ALA A 201 -14.05 -6.90 4.61
CA ALA A 201 -13.64 -5.56 4.18
C ALA A 201 -13.99 -5.29 2.72
N LEU A 202 -13.77 -6.27 1.81
CA LEU A 202 -14.14 -6.14 0.40
C LEU A 202 -15.64 -5.97 0.20
N SER A 203 -16.49 -6.59 1.04
CA SER A 203 -17.95 -6.49 0.94
C SER A 203 -18.50 -5.07 1.07
N VAL A 204 -17.73 -4.17 1.66
CA VAL A 204 -18.06 -2.73 1.70
C VAL A 204 -18.22 -2.17 0.28
N TRP A 205 -17.39 -2.62 -0.67
CA TRP A 205 -17.29 -2.09 -2.03
C TRP A 205 -17.80 -3.04 -3.12
N GLY A 206 -17.70 -4.34 -2.91
CA GLY A 206 -18.01 -5.33 -3.92
C GLY A 206 -18.01 -6.76 -3.38
N HIS A 207 -18.06 -7.75 -4.28
CA HIS A 207 -18.10 -9.16 -3.96
C HIS A 207 -16.86 -9.59 -3.15
N GLY A 208 -17.06 -10.14 -1.97
CA GLY A 208 -16.00 -10.40 -0.99
C GLY A 208 -14.86 -11.32 -1.45
N ARG A 209 -15.06 -12.07 -2.53
CA ARG A 209 -14.02 -12.91 -3.14
C ARG A 209 -13.49 -12.32 -4.45
N ASP A 210 -14.40 -11.97 -5.38
CA ASP A 210 -14.02 -11.63 -6.76
C ASP A 210 -13.45 -10.20 -6.89
N ALA A 211 -13.72 -9.32 -5.92
CA ALA A 211 -13.13 -7.99 -5.86
C ALA A 211 -11.68 -7.98 -5.34
N GLY A 212 -11.18 -9.09 -4.77
CA GLY A 212 -9.82 -9.24 -4.25
C GLY A 212 -8.82 -9.81 -5.25
N HIS A 213 -7.55 -9.81 -4.84
CA HIS A 213 -6.42 -10.40 -5.57
C HIS A 213 -5.60 -11.29 -4.62
N SER A 214 -4.77 -12.16 -5.20
CA SER A 214 -3.74 -12.90 -4.49
C SER A 214 -2.38 -12.23 -4.73
N TRP A 215 -1.45 -12.39 -3.79
CA TRP A 215 -0.04 -12.04 -3.99
C TRP A 215 0.64 -12.87 -5.08
N ASN A 216 0.05 -14.01 -5.48
CA ASN A 216 0.55 -14.85 -6.56
C ASN A 216 0.30 -14.22 -7.93
N ALA A 217 1.02 -13.14 -8.21
CA ALA A 217 0.98 -12.38 -9.45
C ALA A 217 2.31 -11.67 -9.68
N THR A 218 2.53 -11.16 -10.89
CA THR A 218 3.71 -10.32 -11.16
C THR A 218 3.59 -8.95 -10.48
N GLY A 219 4.70 -8.34 -10.07
CA GLY A 219 4.69 -6.99 -9.49
C GLY A 219 4.03 -5.95 -10.39
N TYR A 220 4.16 -6.10 -11.72
CA TYR A 220 3.48 -5.25 -12.70
C TYR A 220 1.95 -5.42 -12.67
N ALA A 221 1.47 -6.65 -12.60
CA ALA A 221 0.03 -6.92 -12.50
C ALA A 221 -0.56 -6.33 -11.21
N LEU A 222 0.15 -6.46 -10.09
CA LEU A 222 -0.27 -5.90 -8.80
C LEU A 222 -0.27 -4.36 -8.80
N THR A 223 0.70 -3.71 -9.44
CA THR A 223 0.70 -2.24 -9.57
C THR A 223 -0.43 -1.73 -10.47
N ASN A 224 -0.77 -2.45 -11.54
CA ASN A 224 -1.95 -2.14 -12.34
C ASN A 224 -3.26 -2.33 -11.56
N ALA A 225 -3.34 -3.39 -10.74
CA ALA A 225 -4.48 -3.62 -9.85
C ALA A 225 -4.62 -2.50 -8.80
N ALA A 226 -3.50 -1.98 -8.29
CA ALA A 226 -3.48 -0.84 -7.38
C ALA A 226 -3.99 0.44 -8.07
N ALA A 227 -3.52 0.73 -9.28
CA ALA A 227 -3.98 1.90 -10.04
C ALA A 227 -5.48 1.84 -10.38
N ALA A 228 -5.98 0.66 -10.75
CA ALA A 228 -7.41 0.45 -10.98
C ALA A 228 -8.27 0.60 -9.69
N ARG A 229 -7.63 0.73 -8.53
CA ARG A 229 -8.25 0.96 -7.22
C ARG A 229 -7.74 2.23 -6.55
N ASN A 230 -7.23 3.18 -7.33
CA ASN A 230 -6.77 4.45 -6.77
C ASN A 230 -7.84 5.07 -5.86
N ASP A 231 -7.41 5.67 -4.74
CA ASP A 231 -8.25 6.15 -3.66
C ASP A 231 -9.28 5.11 -3.16
N GLY A 232 -8.91 3.82 -3.19
CA GLY A 232 -9.78 2.71 -2.84
C GLY A 232 -9.04 1.60 -2.08
N LEU A 233 -9.80 0.54 -1.74
CA LEU A 233 -9.29 -0.63 -1.04
C LEU A 233 -8.69 -1.64 -2.03
N LEU A 234 -7.46 -2.08 -1.75
CA LEU A 234 -6.81 -3.21 -2.43
C LEU A 234 -6.67 -4.38 -1.46
N SER A 235 -7.22 -5.53 -1.78
CA SER A 235 -7.02 -6.76 -0.99
C SER A 235 -6.06 -7.69 -1.69
N LEU A 236 -5.05 -8.17 -0.95
CA LEU A 236 -3.99 -9.06 -1.40
C LEU A 236 -3.92 -10.26 -0.46
N ASP A 237 -4.50 -11.37 -0.87
CA ASP A 237 -4.58 -12.57 -0.03
C ASP A 237 -3.35 -13.45 -0.20
N GLU A 238 -2.92 -14.05 0.90
CA GLU A 238 -1.91 -15.10 1.06
C GLU A 238 -0.53 -14.80 0.45
N ILE A 239 0.37 -14.29 1.28
CA ILE A 239 1.78 -14.17 0.94
C ILE A 239 2.42 -15.56 1.01
N GLY A 240 2.63 -16.19 -0.16
CA GLY A 240 3.34 -17.45 -0.32
C GLY A 240 4.84 -17.27 -0.57
N GLU A 241 5.60 -18.37 -0.50
CA GLU A 241 7.05 -18.37 -0.73
C GLU A 241 7.44 -17.99 -2.17
N ASP A 242 6.58 -18.27 -3.14
CA ASP A 242 6.84 -18.01 -4.57
C ASP A 242 6.64 -16.55 -5.00
N SER A 243 6.07 -15.72 -4.13
CA SER A 243 5.71 -14.32 -4.42
C SER A 243 6.84 -13.30 -4.20
N LYS A 244 8.06 -13.76 -3.95
CA LYS A 244 9.21 -12.99 -3.39
C LYS A 244 9.44 -11.62 -4.02
N GLN A 245 9.61 -11.57 -5.34
CA GLN A 245 9.94 -10.33 -6.04
C GLN A 245 8.70 -9.44 -6.27
N ALA A 246 7.53 -10.06 -6.42
CA ALA A 246 6.27 -9.34 -6.60
C ALA A 246 5.85 -8.59 -5.33
N VAL A 247 5.99 -9.24 -4.16
CA VAL A 247 5.67 -8.64 -2.85
C VAL A 247 6.52 -7.40 -2.58
N GLU A 248 7.84 -7.50 -2.78
CA GLU A 248 8.75 -6.37 -2.57
C GLU A 248 8.41 -5.18 -3.49
N THR A 249 8.30 -5.47 -4.79
CA THR A 249 8.00 -4.44 -5.80
C THR A 249 6.66 -3.77 -5.54
N CYS A 250 5.63 -4.54 -5.19
CA CYS A 250 4.29 -4.04 -4.93
C CYS A 250 4.22 -3.29 -3.60
N ALA A 251 4.81 -3.81 -2.52
CA ALA A 251 4.84 -3.14 -1.22
C ALA A 251 5.57 -1.78 -1.31
N TYR A 252 6.70 -1.74 -2.05
CA TYR A 252 7.42 -0.50 -2.32
C TYR A 252 6.57 0.49 -3.14
N ALA A 253 5.91 0.01 -4.20
CA ALA A 253 5.06 0.82 -5.06
C ALA A 253 3.86 1.40 -4.30
N ILE A 254 3.18 0.58 -3.48
CA ILE A 254 2.05 1.01 -2.64
C ILE A 254 2.51 2.04 -1.61
N ALA A 255 3.63 1.80 -0.93
CA ALA A 255 4.17 2.71 0.07
C ALA A 255 4.59 4.07 -0.52
N ASN A 256 5.02 4.11 -1.78
CA ASN A 256 5.47 5.34 -2.45
C ASN A 256 4.42 5.95 -3.41
N GLY A 257 3.27 5.30 -3.60
CA GLY A 257 2.20 5.77 -4.47
C GLY A 257 2.55 5.82 -5.96
N ARG A 258 3.55 5.04 -6.40
CA ARG A 258 4.00 5.04 -7.80
C ARG A 258 4.58 3.69 -8.23
N ALA A 259 4.30 3.29 -9.47
CA ALA A 259 4.91 2.12 -10.08
C ALA A 259 6.35 2.40 -10.52
N ARG A 260 7.12 1.33 -10.73
CA ARG A 260 8.47 1.43 -11.31
C ARG A 260 8.38 1.94 -12.75
N LEU A 261 9.20 2.94 -13.09
CA LEU A 261 9.32 3.43 -14.46
C LEU A 261 9.71 2.32 -15.44
N GLN A 262 9.10 2.33 -16.62
CA GLN A 262 9.35 1.36 -17.68
C GLN A 262 9.69 2.09 -18.98
N GLY A 263 10.67 1.58 -19.73
CA GLY A 263 11.00 2.08 -21.06
C GLY A 263 9.86 1.83 -22.05
N ALA A 264 9.62 2.79 -22.95
CA ALA A 264 8.73 2.64 -24.09
C ALA A 264 9.46 1.97 -25.26
N LYS A 265 8.71 1.26 -26.12
CA LYS A 265 9.29 0.58 -27.30
C LYS A 265 9.89 1.55 -28.33
N GLU A 266 9.35 2.75 -28.41
CA GLU A 266 9.71 3.79 -29.38
C GLU A 266 10.71 4.81 -28.82
N GLY A 267 11.33 4.50 -27.67
CA GLY A 267 12.24 5.40 -26.95
C GLY A 267 11.53 6.19 -25.84
N GLY A 268 12.31 6.69 -24.87
CA GLY A 268 11.78 7.35 -23.68
C GLY A 268 11.18 6.38 -22.64
N ASN A 269 10.39 6.90 -21.74
CA ASN A 269 9.71 6.14 -20.69
C ASN A 269 8.20 6.10 -20.96
N ARG A 270 7.56 5.00 -20.54
CA ARG A 270 6.11 4.97 -20.39
C ARG A 270 5.68 5.94 -19.30
N PRO A 271 4.46 6.49 -19.35
CA PRO A 271 3.93 7.31 -18.29
C PRO A 271 4.03 6.63 -16.92
N GLU A 272 4.46 7.39 -15.92
CA GLU A 272 4.56 6.89 -14.55
C GLU A 272 3.15 6.67 -13.98
N LEU A 273 2.83 5.44 -13.67
CA LEU A 273 1.56 5.11 -13.05
C LEU A 273 1.58 5.51 -11.57
N ARG A 274 0.77 6.48 -11.20
CA ARG A 274 0.62 7.00 -9.83
C ARG A 274 -0.72 6.58 -9.26
N PHE A 275 -0.73 6.21 -7.98
CA PHE A 275 -1.94 5.78 -7.28
C PHE A 275 -1.81 5.92 -5.76
N ARG A 276 -2.92 6.01 -5.08
CA ARG A 276 -3.04 5.94 -3.63
C ARG A 276 -4.01 4.82 -3.30
N VAL A 277 -3.56 3.83 -2.54
CA VAL A 277 -4.41 2.74 -2.10
C VAL A 277 -4.15 2.42 -0.64
N LEU A 278 -5.19 2.05 0.09
CA LEU A 278 -5.03 1.34 1.34
C LEU A 278 -5.17 -0.15 1.04
N ALA A 279 -4.06 -0.87 1.18
CA ALA A 279 -4.05 -2.30 0.97
C ALA A 279 -4.29 -3.05 2.28
N ILE A 280 -5.06 -4.11 2.20
CA ILE A 280 -5.15 -5.13 3.24
C ILE A 280 -4.50 -6.41 2.72
N SER A 281 -3.77 -7.08 3.58
CA SER A 281 -2.96 -8.26 3.20
C SER A 281 -3.03 -9.33 4.26
N SER A 282 -2.82 -10.58 3.89
CA SER A 282 -2.74 -11.71 4.81
C SER A 282 -1.50 -12.57 4.59
N GLY A 283 -1.06 -13.26 5.64
CA GLY A 283 0.03 -14.22 5.59
C GLY A 283 0.15 -15.02 6.89
N GLU A 284 1.06 -16.00 6.92
CA GLU A 284 1.34 -16.76 8.13
C GLU A 284 2.34 -16.05 9.06
N THR A 285 3.19 -15.19 8.51
CA THR A 285 4.23 -14.46 9.25
C THR A 285 4.12 -12.96 8.97
N SER A 286 4.69 -12.11 9.83
CA SER A 286 4.79 -10.68 9.57
C SER A 286 5.56 -10.40 8.28
N LEU A 287 5.33 -9.22 7.66
CA LEU A 287 6.08 -8.80 6.47
C LEU A 287 7.59 -8.77 6.75
N GLN A 288 7.99 -8.29 7.93
CA GLN A 288 9.39 -8.25 8.34
C GLN A 288 10.01 -9.65 8.37
N ALA A 289 9.32 -10.62 8.99
CA ALA A 289 9.78 -12.00 9.03
C ALA A 289 9.79 -12.65 7.63
N HIS A 290 8.82 -12.34 6.79
CA HIS A 290 8.76 -12.83 5.41
C HIS A 290 9.98 -12.37 4.59
N PHE A 291 10.32 -11.06 4.65
CA PHE A 291 11.52 -10.53 3.99
C PHE A 291 12.81 -11.07 4.60
N GLY A 292 12.86 -11.20 5.94
CA GLY A 292 14.02 -11.75 6.66
C GLY A 292 14.37 -13.17 6.25
N LYS A 293 13.36 -14.05 6.07
CA LYS A 293 13.58 -15.43 5.54
C LYS A 293 14.22 -15.47 4.16
N GLN A 294 14.13 -14.38 3.41
CA GLN A 294 14.70 -14.25 2.06
C GLN A 294 16.08 -13.56 2.06
N GLY A 295 16.67 -13.33 3.23
CA GLY A 295 17.93 -12.59 3.38
C GLY A 295 17.81 -11.10 3.00
N ARG A 296 16.59 -10.56 2.99
CA ARG A 296 16.29 -9.16 2.68
C ARG A 296 15.71 -8.46 3.90
N GLN A 297 15.86 -7.16 3.96
CA GLN A 297 15.33 -6.37 5.06
C GLN A 297 14.45 -5.25 4.51
N MET A 298 13.30 -5.05 5.16
CA MET A 298 12.47 -3.88 4.89
C MET A 298 13.16 -2.62 5.40
N MET A 299 13.18 -1.59 4.58
CA MET A 299 13.64 -0.26 5.01
C MET A 299 12.66 0.34 6.01
N ALA A 300 13.14 1.15 6.96
CA ALA A 300 12.31 1.77 7.99
C ALA A 300 11.11 2.54 7.40
N GLY A 301 11.31 3.24 6.28
CA GLY A 301 10.22 3.93 5.57
C GLY A 301 9.13 3.00 5.03
N GLN A 302 9.44 1.74 4.71
CA GLN A 302 8.47 0.73 4.31
C GLN A 302 7.74 0.16 5.55
N MET A 303 8.48 -0.12 6.63
CA MET A 303 7.91 -0.66 7.86
C MET A 303 6.82 0.24 8.45
N VAL A 304 7.03 1.56 8.44
CA VAL A 304 6.04 2.53 8.96
C VAL A 304 4.77 2.62 8.12
N ARG A 305 4.82 2.22 6.84
CA ARG A 305 3.66 2.22 5.93
C ARG A 305 3.02 0.84 5.77
N CYS A 306 3.66 -0.21 6.31
CA CYS A 306 3.22 -1.58 6.18
C CYS A 306 3.14 -2.28 7.55
N PRO A 307 2.33 -1.79 8.50
CA PRO A 307 2.19 -2.42 9.80
C PRO A 307 1.66 -3.86 9.68
N SER A 308 2.36 -4.78 10.36
CA SER A 308 1.95 -6.18 10.48
C SER A 308 1.26 -6.40 11.82
N ILE A 309 0.00 -6.82 11.79
CA ILE A 309 -0.90 -6.94 12.94
C ILE A 309 -1.14 -8.43 13.22
N PRO A 310 -0.91 -8.93 14.44
CA PRO A 310 -1.23 -10.31 14.78
C PRO A 310 -2.74 -10.53 14.68
N HIS A 311 -3.14 -11.58 13.96
CA HIS A 311 -4.55 -11.90 13.76
C HIS A 311 -5.09 -12.67 14.93
N GLN A 312 -6.31 -12.30 15.36
CA GLN A 312 -7.17 -13.02 16.28
C GLN A 312 -8.63 -12.67 16.01
N LEU A 313 -9.54 -13.54 16.39
CA LEU A 313 -10.97 -13.29 16.55
C LEU A 313 -11.27 -13.39 18.05
N GLU A 314 -11.94 -12.39 18.57
CA GLU A 314 -12.17 -12.26 20.02
C GLU A 314 -13.56 -12.74 20.43
N ASP A 315 -14.58 -12.46 19.60
CA ASP A 315 -15.97 -12.79 19.88
C ASP A 315 -16.59 -13.56 18.71
N LYS A 316 -17.13 -14.71 19.00
CA LYS A 316 -17.90 -15.52 18.05
C LYS A 316 -19.40 -15.18 18.06
N HIS A 317 -19.82 -14.24 18.90
CA HIS A 317 -21.21 -13.89 19.16
C HIS A 317 -22.07 -15.13 19.49
N ASP A 318 -23.30 -15.19 18.99
CA ASP A 318 -24.23 -16.30 19.25
C ASP A 318 -23.94 -17.57 18.43
N PHE A 319 -22.84 -17.61 17.67
CA PHE A 319 -22.46 -18.81 16.92
C PHE A 319 -21.87 -19.90 17.83
N PRO A 320 -22.08 -21.17 17.50
CA PRO A 320 -21.58 -22.27 18.34
C PRO A 320 -20.05 -22.25 18.48
N ASP A 321 -19.33 -21.90 17.43
CA ASP A 321 -17.88 -21.80 17.37
C ASP A 321 -17.40 -20.75 16.34
N PHE A 322 -16.10 -20.47 16.33
CA PHE A 322 -15.49 -19.52 15.36
C PHE A 322 -15.57 -20.02 13.91
N ARG A 323 -15.68 -21.32 13.66
CA ARG A 323 -15.84 -21.86 12.32
C ARG A 323 -17.20 -21.49 11.76
N ALA A 324 -18.26 -21.75 12.51
CA ALA A 324 -19.63 -21.37 12.12
C ALA A 324 -19.74 -19.85 11.90
N PHE A 325 -19.09 -19.05 12.75
CA PHE A 325 -19.03 -17.60 12.61
C PHE A 325 -18.31 -17.19 11.31
N THR A 326 -17.13 -17.74 11.04
CA THR A 326 -16.39 -17.41 9.81
C THR A 326 -17.07 -17.91 8.55
N ASP A 327 -17.76 -19.06 8.60
CA ASP A 327 -18.56 -19.59 7.48
C ASP A 327 -19.75 -18.67 7.17
N HIS A 328 -20.43 -18.16 8.22
CA HIS A 328 -21.48 -17.15 8.08
C HIS A 328 -20.95 -15.88 7.41
N LEU A 329 -19.85 -15.28 7.90
CA LEU A 329 -19.25 -14.08 7.35
C LEU A 329 -18.80 -14.26 5.89
N ASN A 330 -18.22 -15.41 5.58
CA ASN A 330 -17.82 -15.77 4.21
C ASN A 330 -19.03 -15.83 3.26
N HIS A 331 -20.13 -16.42 3.71
CA HIS A 331 -21.36 -16.47 2.93
C HIS A 331 -21.97 -15.07 2.76
N ALA A 332 -22.08 -14.32 3.84
CA ALA A 332 -22.63 -12.96 3.81
C ALA A 332 -21.84 -12.04 2.87
N ALA A 333 -20.50 -12.07 2.91
CA ALA A 333 -19.64 -11.22 2.09
C ALA A 333 -19.73 -11.47 0.57
N ILE A 334 -20.27 -12.62 0.13
CA ILE A 334 -20.50 -12.92 -1.29
C ILE A 334 -21.96 -12.79 -1.72
N THR A 335 -22.88 -12.63 -0.77
CA THR A 335 -24.32 -12.49 -1.03
C THR A 335 -24.83 -11.09 -0.83
N THR A 336 -24.18 -10.30 0.03
CA THR A 336 -24.59 -8.93 0.39
C THR A 336 -23.38 -8.01 0.42
N TYR A 337 -23.25 -7.12 -0.56
CA TYR A 337 -22.06 -6.29 -0.73
C TYR A 337 -22.30 -5.02 -1.56
N GLY A 338 -21.37 -4.05 -1.47
CA GLY A 338 -21.27 -2.88 -2.33
C GLY A 338 -22.18 -1.70 -1.94
N SER A 339 -23.19 -1.91 -1.10
CA SER A 339 -24.14 -0.86 -0.69
C SER A 339 -23.53 0.11 0.33
N ALA A 340 -22.75 -0.41 1.29
CA ALA A 340 -22.20 0.37 2.39
C ALA A 340 -21.19 1.44 1.93
N GLY A 341 -20.23 1.08 1.08
CA GLY A 341 -19.22 2.00 0.55
C GLY A 341 -19.82 3.07 -0.36
N ARG A 342 -20.78 2.69 -1.22
CA ARG A 342 -21.48 3.64 -2.09
C ARG A 342 -22.24 4.70 -1.28
N LEU A 343 -22.97 4.28 -0.25
CA LEU A 343 -23.68 5.21 0.61
C LEU A 343 -22.72 6.11 1.40
N PHE A 344 -21.60 5.57 1.88
CA PHE A 344 -20.57 6.35 2.57
C PHE A 344 -20.07 7.52 1.69
N ILE A 345 -19.71 7.26 0.43
CA ILE A 345 -19.30 8.30 -0.52
C ILE A 345 -20.45 9.28 -0.81
N GLN A 346 -21.67 8.81 -1.01
CA GLN A 346 -22.81 9.66 -1.29
C GLN A 346 -23.10 10.64 -0.13
N ILE A 347 -23.02 10.19 1.13
CA ILE A 347 -23.18 11.06 2.30
C ILE A 347 -22.00 12.03 2.41
N LEU A 348 -20.75 11.55 2.23
CA LEU A 348 -19.56 12.39 2.23
C LEU A 348 -19.67 13.55 1.22
N MET A 349 -20.25 13.29 0.06
CA MET A 349 -20.39 14.29 -1.02
C MET A 349 -21.53 15.28 -0.79
N LYS A 350 -22.55 14.96 0.01
CA LYS A 350 -23.66 15.87 0.29
C LYS A 350 -23.20 17.15 1.00
N ASP A 351 -22.28 17.01 1.97
CA ASP A 351 -21.63 18.11 2.66
C ASP A 351 -20.18 17.72 2.98
N THR A 352 -19.33 17.83 1.97
CA THR A 352 -17.93 17.45 2.07
C THR A 352 -17.21 18.23 3.18
N THR A 353 -17.50 19.52 3.34
CA THR A 353 -16.82 20.38 4.33
C THR A 353 -17.12 19.94 5.76
N GLN A 354 -18.39 19.71 6.08
CA GLN A 354 -18.79 19.26 7.41
C GLN A 354 -18.30 17.84 7.70
N ALA A 355 -18.42 16.95 6.72
CA ALA A 355 -17.94 15.57 6.84
C ALA A 355 -16.41 15.51 7.09
N GLU A 356 -15.61 16.27 6.33
CA GLU A 356 -14.15 16.35 6.54
C GLU A 356 -13.79 16.97 7.89
N LYS A 357 -14.49 17.99 8.32
CA LYS A 357 -14.27 18.58 9.65
C LYS A 357 -14.53 17.55 10.75
N ARG A 358 -15.62 16.78 10.66
CA ARG A 358 -15.93 15.73 11.62
C ARG A 358 -14.91 14.62 11.60
N LEU A 359 -14.55 14.11 10.42
CA LEU A 359 -13.50 13.10 10.26
C LEU A 359 -12.14 13.54 10.84
N LYS A 360 -11.73 14.80 10.62
CA LYS A 360 -10.49 15.35 11.21
C LYS A 360 -10.56 15.39 12.73
N THR A 361 -11.72 15.75 13.30
CA THR A 361 -11.92 15.72 14.76
C THR A 361 -11.75 14.29 15.31
N LEU A 362 -12.41 13.31 14.70
CA LEU A 362 -12.34 11.90 15.11
C LEU A 362 -10.90 11.35 14.97
N TYR A 363 -10.24 11.66 13.87
CA TYR A 363 -8.86 11.29 13.60
C TYR A 363 -7.89 11.85 14.65
N THR A 364 -7.98 13.15 14.96
CA THR A 364 -7.10 13.80 15.93
C THR A 364 -7.36 13.28 17.35
N ALA A 365 -8.62 13.06 17.71
CA ALA A 365 -8.98 12.49 19.00
C ALA A 365 -8.40 11.08 19.18
N PHE A 366 -8.49 10.21 18.17
CA PHE A 366 -7.90 8.89 18.22
C PHE A 366 -6.37 8.94 18.35
N LEU A 367 -5.69 9.80 17.57
CA LEU A 367 -4.22 9.94 17.66
C LEU A 367 -3.78 10.46 19.02
N GLY A 368 -4.50 11.42 19.60
CA GLY A 368 -4.22 11.93 20.96
C GLY A 368 -4.32 10.80 21.98
N GLU A 369 -5.44 10.07 21.97
CA GLU A 369 -5.65 8.95 22.88
C GLU A 369 -4.60 7.82 22.69
N ALA A 370 -4.25 7.51 21.45
CA ALA A 370 -3.22 6.50 21.16
C ALA A 370 -1.85 6.95 21.69
N HIS A 371 -1.52 8.24 21.58
CA HIS A 371 -0.27 8.79 22.09
C HIS A 371 -0.23 8.81 23.64
N ASP A 372 -1.34 9.16 24.28
CA ASP A 372 -1.45 9.19 25.75
C ASP A 372 -1.32 7.79 26.36
N ARG A 373 -1.91 6.79 25.70
CA ARG A 373 -1.83 5.37 26.14
C ARG A 373 -0.50 4.70 25.81
N HIS A 374 0.16 5.12 24.73
CA HIS A 374 1.33 4.47 24.15
C HIS A 374 2.36 5.50 23.69
N PRO A 375 3.41 5.79 24.49
CA PRO A 375 4.50 6.66 24.06
C PRO A 375 5.14 6.17 22.77
N MET A 376 5.06 6.95 21.70
CA MET A 376 5.47 6.56 20.36
C MET A 376 6.70 7.29 19.87
N THR A 377 7.58 6.59 19.18
CA THR A 377 8.60 7.21 18.32
C THR A 377 7.94 7.89 17.11
N ALA A 378 8.68 8.78 16.44
CA ALA A 378 8.21 9.42 15.22
C ALA A 378 7.82 8.40 14.12
N GLN A 379 8.50 7.26 14.08
CA GLN A 379 8.22 6.16 13.14
C GLN A 379 6.91 5.46 13.48
N GLN A 380 6.71 5.07 14.74
CA GLN A 380 5.47 4.45 15.22
C GLN A 380 4.28 5.40 15.04
N GLY A 381 4.47 6.71 15.29
CA GLY A 381 3.46 7.73 15.05
C GLY A 381 3.01 7.84 13.59
N ARG A 382 3.89 7.54 12.61
CA ARG A 382 3.49 7.46 11.20
C ARG A 382 2.56 6.26 10.94
N SER A 383 2.86 5.09 11.51
CA SER A 383 1.96 3.92 11.42
C SER A 383 0.63 4.19 12.12
N ALA A 384 0.65 4.82 13.30
CA ALA A 384 -0.56 5.19 14.05
C ALA A 384 -1.54 6.05 13.24
N ARG A 385 -1.06 6.85 12.28
CA ARG A 385 -1.91 7.64 11.38
C ARG A 385 -2.83 6.79 10.52
N LEU A 386 -2.38 5.60 10.07
CA LEU A 386 -3.23 4.68 9.32
C LEU A 386 -4.34 4.10 10.20
N PHE A 387 -4.00 3.69 11.42
CA PHE A 387 -5.02 3.22 12.38
C PHE A 387 -6.02 4.33 12.73
N ALA A 388 -5.55 5.54 12.93
CA ALA A 388 -6.41 6.69 13.23
C ALA A 388 -7.36 7.02 12.07
N LEU A 389 -6.90 6.90 10.82
CA LEU A 389 -7.78 7.08 9.66
C LEU A 389 -8.82 5.97 9.58
N CYS A 390 -8.45 4.71 9.83
CA CYS A 390 -9.38 3.58 9.89
C CYS A 390 -10.43 3.77 10.99
N ALA A 391 -9.99 4.19 12.19
CA ALA A 391 -10.90 4.48 13.30
C ALA A 391 -11.87 5.61 12.97
N ALA A 392 -11.37 6.75 12.49
CA ALA A 392 -12.19 7.90 12.14
C ALA A 392 -13.22 7.57 11.05
N ALA A 393 -12.81 6.81 10.01
CA ALA A 393 -13.69 6.40 8.93
C ALA A 393 -14.79 5.45 9.41
N LEU A 394 -14.46 4.45 10.25
CA LEU A 394 -15.45 3.52 10.80
C LEU A 394 -16.39 4.21 11.79
N MET A 395 -15.86 5.07 12.66
CA MET A 395 -16.68 5.89 13.57
C MET A 395 -17.66 6.77 12.80
N GLN A 396 -17.19 7.42 11.73
CA GLN A 396 -18.07 8.24 10.88
C GLN A 396 -19.12 7.40 10.16
N ALA A 397 -18.76 6.20 9.66
CA ALA A 397 -19.71 5.25 9.09
C ALA A 397 -20.76 4.80 10.14
N SER A 398 -20.34 4.67 11.39
CA SER A 398 -21.24 4.36 12.52
C SER A 398 -22.21 5.52 12.82
N GLU A 399 -21.71 6.75 12.90
CA GLU A 399 -22.55 7.95 13.09
C GLU A 399 -23.56 8.15 11.96
N TRP A 400 -23.22 7.73 10.74
CA TRP A 400 -24.14 7.75 9.60
C TRP A 400 -25.07 6.53 9.51
N GLY A 401 -25.01 5.60 10.50
CA GLY A 401 -25.84 4.41 10.54
C GLY A 401 -25.49 3.36 9.48
N ILE A 402 -24.26 3.42 8.91
CA ILE A 402 -23.81 2.51 7.85
C ILE A 402 -23.24 1.22 8.43
N SER A 403 -22.37 1.29 9.45
CA SER A 403 -21.57 0.16 9.92
C SER A 403 -22.35 -0.90 10.71
N GLY A 404 -23.43 -0.54 11.37
CA GLY A 404 -24.19 -1.44 12.26
C GLY A 404 -23.65 -1.54 13.70
N ILE A 405 -22.55 -0.85 14.03
CA ILE A 405 -21.98 -0.74 15.38
C ILE A 405 -21.97 0.71 15.85
N SER A 406 -21.78 0.93 17.16
CA SER A 406 -21.63 2.27 17.71
C SER A 406 -20.25 2.85 17.38
N ALA A 407 -20.14 4.19 17.31
CA ALA A 407 -18.84 4.86 17.15
C ALA A 407 -17.86 4.54 18.30
N ALA A 408 -18.37 4.29 19.51
CA ALA A 408 -17.54 3.86 20.64
C ALA A 408 -16.95 2.47 20.42
N ALA A 409 -17.75 1.49 19.97
CA ALA A 409 -17.28 0.15 19.64
C ALA A 409 -16.27 0.17 18.48
N ALA A 410 -16.53 0.99 17.46
CA ALA A 410 -15.59 1.21 16.33
C ALA A 410 -14.23 1.73 16.82
N ARG A 411 -14.23 2.76 17.68
CA ARG A 411 -13.03 3.34 18.27
C ARG A 411 -12.25 2.31 19.09
N GLU A 412 -12.93 1.65 20.01
CA GLU A 412 -12.31 0.68 20.92
C GLU A 412 -11.71 -0.51 20.16
N GLY A 413 -12.44 -1.05 19.18
CA GLY A 413 -11.95 -2.16 18.36
C GLY A 413 -10.67 -1.81 17.60
N VAL A 414 -10.62 -0.63 16.95
CA VAL A 414 -9.39 -0.20 16.25
C VAL A 414 -8.27 0.13 17.24
N MET A 415 -8.58 0.70 18.42
CA MET A 415 -7.59 0.98 19.46
C MET A 415 -6.97 -0.30 20.00
N GLN A 416 -7.76 -1.35 20.20
CA GLN A 416 -7.24 -2.66 20.61
C GLN A 416 -6.29 -3.25 19.55
N ALA A 417 -6.69 -3.20 18.27
CA ALA A 417 -5.83 -3.66 17.16
C ALA A 417 -4.51 -2.86 17.07
N PHE A 418 -4.58 -1.55 17.36
CA PHE A 418 -3.40 -0.69 17.44
C PHE A 418 -2.51 -1.07 18.63
N ALA A 419 -3.09 -1.27 19.82
CA ALA A 419 -2.35 -1.64 21.03
C ALA A 419 -1.60 -2.97 20.85
N ASP A 420 -2.25 -3.97 20.26
CA ASP A 420 -1.62 -5.27 19.99
C ASP A 420 -0.49 -5.17 18.95
N TRP A 421 -0.65 -4.33 17.93
CA TRP A 421 0.44 -4.02 17.01
C TRP A 421 1.58 -3.30 17.73
N TYR A 422 1.26 -2.28 18.55
CA TYR A 422 2.25 -1.48 19.27
C TYR A 422 3.08 -2.32 20.24
N ALA A 423 2.46 -3.27 20.96
CA ALA A 423 3.13 -4.15 21.91
C ALA A 423 4.26 -4.99 21.28
N LEU A 424 4.20 -5.21 19.96
CA LEU A 424 5.21 -5.97 19.20
C LEU A 424 6.27 -5.07 18.55
N GLN A 425 6.16 -3.74 18.71
CA GLN A 425 7.14 -2.84 18.13
C GLN A 425 8.38 -2.71 19.00
N PRO A 426 9.55 -2.51 18.39
CA PRO A 426 10.77 -2.31 19.14
C PRO A 426 10.68 -1.04 20.00
N ARG A 427 11.31 -1.08 21.17
CA ARG A 427 11.54 0.12 21.97
C ARG A 427 12.60 0.97 21.27
N GLY A 428 12.26 2.18 20.84
CA GLY A 428 13.13 3.05 20.06
C GLY A 428 12.85 3.01 18.53
N SER A 429 13.81 3.52 17.75
CA SER A 429 13.68 3.48 16.28
C SER A 429 13.93 2.07 15.72
N TYR A 430 13.44 1.82 14.51
CA TYR A 430 13.73 0.54 13.82
C TYR A 430 15.23 0.37 13.55
N GLU A 431 15.96 1.45 13.30
CA GLU A 431 17.40 1.46 13.12
C GLU A 431 18.11 1.06 14.43
N GLU A 432 17.67 1.61 15.57
CA GLU A 432 18.19 1.25 16.88
C GLU A 432 17.93 -0.23 17.20
N ALA A 433 16.71 -0.72 16.96
CA ALA A 433 16.36 -2.12 17.20
C ALA A 433 17.24 -3.08 16.38
N ARG A 434 17.51 -2.75 15.11
CA ARG A 434 18.39 -3.56 14.25
C ARG A 434 19.82 -3.61 14.75
N ILE A 435 20.35 -2.47 15.19
CA ILE A 435 21.72 -2.40 15.74
C ILE A 435 21.80 -3.19 17.05
N ARG A 436 20.77 -3.13 17.90
CA ARG A 436 20.69 -3.95 19.11
C ARG A 436 20.63 -5.45 18.80
N GLU A 437 19.83 -5.86 17.82
CA GLU A 437 19.78 -7.25 17.34
C GLU A 437 21.12 -7.72 16.78
N ALA A 438 21.82 -6.86 16.02
CA ALA A 438 23.17 -7.14 15.56
C ALA A 438 24.15 -7.27 16.73
N ALA A 439 24.00 -6.45 17.79
CA ALA A 439 24.80 -6.55 19.01
C ALA A 439 24.58 -7.88 19.75
N GLU A 440 23.34 -8.36 19.83
CA GLU A 440 23.01 -9.69 20.39
C GLU A 440 23.66 -10.84 19.60
N ARG A 441 23.85 -10.67 18.30
CA ARG A 441 24.52 -11.64 17.42
C ARG A 441 26.03 -11.54 17.41
N PHE A 442 26.64 -10.58 18.11
CA PHE A 442 28.09 -10.40 18.17
C PHE A 442 28.85 -11.64 18.65
N PRO A 443 28.33 -12.47 19.59
CA PRO A 443 28.98 -13.71 20.00
C PRO A 443 29.27 -14.66 18.83
N LEU A 444 28.53 -14.61 17.73
CA LEU A 444 28.78 -15.40 16.52
C LEU A 444 30.10 -15.02 15.82
N LEU A 445 30.63 -13.81 16.09
CA LEU A 445 31.91 -13.37 15.56
C LEU A 445 33.10 -13.84 16.41
N LEU A 446 32.89 -14.30 17.64
CA LEU A 446 33.98 -14.63 18.58
C LEU A 446 35.02 -15.64 18.02
N PRO A 447 34.64 -16.71 17.31
CA PRO A 447 35.61 -17.65 16.71
C PRO A 447 36.52 -17.00 15.64
N ARG A 448 36.13 -15.82 15.16
CA ARG A 448 36.85 -15.08 14.10
C ARG A 448 37.84 -14.04 14.65
N PHE A 449 37.98 -13.91 15.97
CA PHE A 449 38.94 -13.01 16.59
C PHE A 449 40.27 -13.70 16.85
N VAL A 450 41.35 -12.99 16.56
CA VAL A 450 42.72 -13.44 16.81
C VAL A 450 43.18 -12.92 18.17
N ARG A 451 43.61 -13.82 19.07
CA ARG A 451 44.14 -13.43 20.38
C ARG A 451 45.52 -12.81 20.19
N LEU A 452 45.73 -11.62 20.72
CA LEU A 452 47.04 -10.97 20.78
C LEU A 452 47.85 -11.60 21.90
N SER A 453 48.75 -12.53 21.56
CA SER A 453 49.75 -13.14 22.44
C SER A 453 51.15 -13.06 21.79
N GLU A 454 52.20 -13.17 22.59
CA GLU A 454 53.59 -13.32 22.07
C GLU A 454 53.68 -14.70 21.39
N GLY A 455 53.81 -14.74 20.07
CA GLY A 455 53.93 -15.97 19.31
C GLY A 455 53.38 -15.94 17.89
N GLN A 456 53.30 -17.09 17.25
CA GLN A 456 52.69 -17.25 15.92
C GLN A 456 51.16 -17.09 16.03
N MET A 457 50.61 -16.05 15.37
CA MET A 457 49.17 -15.83 15.28
C MET A 457 48.62 -16.54 14.04
N PHE A 458 47.59 -17.37 14.25
CA PHE A 458 46.82 -17.96 13.17
C PHE A 458 45.69 -16.99 12.82
N TYR A 459 45.55 -16.64 11.54
CA TYR A 459 44.47 -15.78 11.03
C TYR A 459 43.46 -16.65 10.29
N PRO A 460 42.21 -16.74 10.75
CA PRO A 460 41.12 -17.30 9.95
C PRO A 460 40.96 -16.54 8.62
N ASN A 461 40.53 -17.21 7.58
CA ASN A 461 40.31 -16.57 6.27
C ASN A 461 39.32 -15.38 6.33
N ASP A 462 38.39 -15.41 7.27
CA ASP A 462 37.35 -14.44 7.50
C ASP A 462 37.49 -13.71 8.85
N TRP A 463 38.74 -13.49 9.32
CA TRP A 463 38.99 -12.91 10.64
C TRP A 463 38.28 -11.57 10.87
N ALA A 464 37.72 -11.41 12.09
CA ALA A 464 36.90 -10.23 12.46
C ALA A 464 37.75 -9.13 13.11
N GLY A 465 38.88 -9.47 13.71
CA GLY A 465 39.72 -8.53 14.41
C GLY A 465 40.56 -9.18 15.50
N TYR A 466 40.86 -8.43 16.56
CA TYR A 466 41.74 -8.89 17.65
C TYR A 466 41.02 -8.89 18.98
N VAL A 467 41.35 -9.83 19.85
CA VAL A 467 40.91 -9.88 21.25
C VAL A 467 42.14 -9.90 22.18
N TRP A 468 42.06 -9.14 23.26
CA TRP A 468 43.02 -9.20 24.36
C TRP A 468 42.32 -8.92 25.69
N ASN A 469 42.98 -9.26 26.80
CA ASN A 469 42.46 -9.02 28.13
C ASN A 469 43.10 -7.77 28.74
N GLU A 470 42.31 -6.96 29.38
CA GLU A 470 42.71 -5.92 30.34
C GLU A 470 42.25 -6.30 31.75
N ALA A 471 42.62 -5.49 32.75
CA ALA A 471 42.25 -5.77 34.15
C ALA A 471 40.71 -5.89 34.33
N ASP A 472 39.95 -5.13 33.52
CA ASP A 472 38.48 -5.05 33.57
C ASP A 472 37.78 -5.99 32.57
N GLY A 473 38.51 -6.95 31.95
CA GLY A 473 37.92 -7.94 31.06
C GLY A 473 38.45 -7.93 29.63
N ALA A 474 37.81 -8.68 28.76
CA ALA A 474 38.20 -8.81 27.36
C ALA A 474 37.77 -7.61 26.51
N LEU A 475 38.70 -7.13 25.69
CA LEU A 475 38.44 -6.09 24.69
C LEU A 475 38.53 -6.68 23.28
N TYR A 476 37.57 -6.29 22.44
CA TYR A 476 37.45 -6.74 21.05
C TYR A 476 37.66 -5.59 20.09
N ASP A 477 38.74 -5.61 19.32
CA ASP A 477 39.03 -4.64 18.26
C ASP A 477 38.52 -5.18 16.92
N VAL A 478 37.36 -4.69 16.46
CA VAL A 478 36.67 -5.10 15.24
C VAL A 478 37.20 -4.32 14.04
N LEU A 479 37.50 -5.02 12.94
CA LEU A 479 37.92 -4.39 11.69
C LEU A 479 36.77 -3.55 11.06
N PRO A 480 37.10 -2.43 10.40
CA PRO A 480 36.06 -1.56 9.80
C PRO A 480 35.13 -2.26 8.81
N ALA A 481 35.67 -3.18 7.98
CA ALA A 481 34.86 -3.94 7.04
C ALA A 481 33.84 -4.85 7.75
N VAL A 482 34.30 -5.51 8.85
CA VAL A 482 33.44 -6.39 9.66
C VAL A 482 32.40 -5.56 10.43
N PHE A 483 32.79 -4.41 10.99
CA PHE A 483 31.85 -3.49 11.66
C PHE A 483 30.73 -3.06 10.70
N VAL A 484 31.09 -2.64 9.49
CA VAL A 484 30.11 -2.22 8.49
C VAL A 484 29.21 -3.39 8.07
N ALA A 485 29.78 -4.57 7.84
CA ALA A 485 28.99 -5.75 7.47
C ALA A 485 28.03 -6.20 8.58
N HIS A 486 28.47 -6.16 9.85
CA HIS A 486 27.70 -6.71 10.97
C HIS A 486 26.67 -5.74 11.54
N PHE A 487 27.04 -4.45 11.73
CA PHE A 487 26.18 -3.46 12.38
C PHE A 487 25.48 -2.50 11.40
N CYS A 488 25.98 -2.37 10.17
CA CYS A 488 25.49 -1.41 9.19
C CYS A 488 24.93 -2.08 7.92
N ASP A 489 24.80 -3.40 7.88
CA ASP A 489 24.34 -4.18 6.70
C ASP A 489 25.12 -3.87 5.41
N GLY A 490 26.41 -3.58 5.53
CA GLY A 490 27.28 -3.21 4.41
C GLY A 490 27.20 -1.73 4.00
N ASP A 491 26.33 -0.94 4.59
CA ASP A 491 26.13 0.48 4.27
C ASP A 491 27.02 1.38 5.15
N LYS A 492 28.01 2.02 4.53
CA LYS A 492 28.95 2.91 5.23
C LYS A 492 28.32 4.21 5.75
N GLU A 493 27.19 4.64 5.19
CA GLU A 493 26.50 5.86 5.63
C GLU A 493 25.89 5.70 7.02
N ARG A 494 25.63 4.46 7.46
CA ARG A 494 25.08 4.12 8.77
C ARG A 494 26.09 4.02 9.90
N ILE A 495 27.38 4.21 9.63
CA ILE A 495 28.44 4.08 10.65
C ILE A 495 28.20 5.06 11.81
N ALA A 496 27.78 6.28 11.54
CA ALA A 496 27.56 7.29 12.56
C ALA A 496 26.45 6.86 13.53
N ASP A 497 25.31 6.42 12.98
CA ASP A 497 24.15 5.96 13.76
C ASP A 497 24.49 4.71 14.58
N ALA A 498 25.20 3.74 13.97
CA ALA A 498 25.64 2.55 14.68
C ALA A 498 26.58 2.88 15.84
N CYS A 499 27.52 3.78 15.64
CA CYS A 499 28.43 4.22 16.70
C CYS A 499 27.72 4.98 17.83
N ASP A 500 26.77 5.84 17.49
CA ASP A 500 26.00 6.61 18.49
C ASP A 500 25.08 5.68 19.31
N ILE A 501 24.56 4.63 18.73
CA ILE A 501 23.75 3.63 19.43
C ILE A 501 24.63 2.71 20.28
N LEU A 502 25.65 2.07 19.67
CA LEU A 502 26.51 1.10 20.36
C LEU A 502 27.37 1.74 21.46
N GLY A 503 27.84 2.97 21.25
CA GLY A 503 28.69 3.67 22.19
C GLY A 503 27.94 4.70 23.03
N GLY A 504 27.02 5.48 22.41
CA GLY A 504 26.29 6.54 23.12
C GLY A 504 25.15 6.01 23.99
N LYS A 505 24.33 5.09 23.46
CA LYS A 505 23.17 4.56 24.20
C LYS A 505 23.44 3.24 24.93
N MET A 506 24.34 2.41 24.43
CA MET A 506 24.64 1.08 25.01
C MET A 506 25.92 1.07 25.85
N GLY A 507 26.78 2.10 25.75
CA GLY A 507 28.05 2.15 26.48
C GLY A 507 29.04 1.04 26.10
N TRP A 508 28.77 0.26 25.06
CA TRP A 508 29.50 -0.95 24.70
C TRP A 508 30.67 -0.71 23.74
N LEU A 509 30.51 0.20 22.77
CA LEU A 509 31.56 0.65 21.87
C LEU A 509 32.35 1.77 22.56
N LEU A 510 33.66 1.57 22.77
CA LEU A 510 34.53 2.50 23.48
C LEU A 510 35.05 3.62 22.57
N ARG A 511 35.15 4.82 23.10
CA ARG A 511 35.83 5.96 22.45
C ARG A 511 37.34 5.90 22.68
N PRO A 512 38.15 6.39 21.71
CA PRO A 512 39.59 6.56 21.96
C PRO A 512 39.87 7.52 23.12
N ALA A 513 40.89 7.26 23.89
CA ALA A 513 41.35 8.13 24.96
C ALA A 513 41.63 9.56 24.43
N GLY A 514 41.20 10.58 25.18
CA GLY A 514 41.33 11.99 24.80
C GLY A 514 40.27 12.53 23.85
N SER A 515 39.25 11.75 23.49
CA SER A 515 38.09 12.22 22.72
C SER A 515 37.23 13.15 23.58
N ARG A 516 36.88 14.34 23.05
CA ARG A 516 35.99 15.29 23.73
C ARG A 516 34.53 14.84 23.59
N HIS A 517 33.70 15.22 24.56
CA HIS A 517 32.25 15.03 24.46
C HIS A 517 31.74 15.72 23.17
N GLY A 518 31.03 14.98 22.32
CA GLY A 518 30.62 15.47 20.98
C GLY A 518 31.55 15.09 19.82
N ASP A 519 32.75 14.53 20.08
CA ASP A 519 33.62 14.02 19.02
C ASP A 519 33.03 12.72 18.42
N ARG A 520 32.73 12.75 17.09
CA ARG A 520 32.18 11.60 16.35
C ARG A 520 33.23 10.53 15.98
N ARG A 521 34.48 10.65 16.43
CA ARG A 521 35.54 9.69 16.16
C ARG A 521 35.45 8.50 17.11
N TRP A 522 35.11 7.34 16.57
CA TRP A 522 34.98 6.08 17.30
C TRP A 522 36.06 5.06 16.98
N GLN A 523 36.97 5.33 16.01
CA GLN A 523 38.01 4.40 15.60
C GLN A 523 39.27 4.59 16.43
N HIS A 524 39.75 3.48 17.03
CA HIS A 524 41.06 3.39 17.65
C HIS A 524 42.14 3.13 16.61
N ARG A 525 43.37 3.59 16.88
CA ARG A 525 44.54 3.25 16.12
C ARG A 525 45.30 2.18 16.88
N ARG A 526 45.57 1.03 16.23
CA ARG A 526 46.29 -0.07 16.81
C ARG A 526 47.49 -0.43 15.93
N LYS A 527 48.69 -0.55 16.54
CA LYS A 527 49.87 -1.01 15.86
C LYS A 527 50.01 -2.53 16.05
N VAL A 528 50.01 -3.30 14.97
CA VAL A 528 50.18 -4.75 14.97
C VAL A 528 51.25 -5.11 13.97
N ARG A 529 52.34 -5.71 14.43
CA ARG A 529 53.50 -6.09 13.59
C ARG A 529 54.01 -4.94 12.69
N GLY A 530 54.11 -3.75 13.22
CA GLY A 530 54.57 -2.55 12.50
C GLY A 530 53.48 -1.83 11.69
N ASN A 531 52.39 -2.47 11.37
CA ASN A 531 51.27 -1.86 10.61
C ASN A 531 50.29 -1.16 11.54
N LEU A 532 49.85 0.05 11.16
CA LEU A 532 48.83 0.83 11.88
C LEU A 532 47.45 0.52 11.33
N LEU A 533 46.62 -0.13 12.15
CA LEU A 533 45.24 -0.47 11.83
C LEU A 533 44.25 0.49 12.51
N ARG A 534 43.12 0.75 11.85
CA ARG A 534 41.94 1.39 12.47
C ARG A 534 40.97 0.29 12.86
N VAL A 535 40.43 0.39 14.08
CA VAL A 535 39.50 -0.63 14.63
C VAL A 535 38.43 0.02 15.47
N TYR A 536 37.30 -0.66 15.61
CA TYR A 536 36.22 -0.33 16.56
C TYR A 536 36.39 -1.22 17.79
N ARG A 537 36.42 -0.62 19.00
CA ARG A 537 36.75 -1.33 20.25
C ARG A 537 35.50 -1.54 21.09
N PHE A 538 35.24 -2.78 21.43
CA PHE A 538 34.10 -3.18 22.27
C PHE A 538 34.57 -3.71 23.63
N LYS A 539 33.80 -3.38 24.69
CA LYS A 539 34.02 -3.87 26.05
C LYS A 539 33.23 -5.16 26.26
N GLY A 540 33.94 -6.31 26.30
CA GLY A 540 33.32 -7.62 26.47
C GLY A 540 32.72 -8.23 25.20
N ALA A 541 32.36 -9.49 25.29
CA ALA A 541 31.79 -10.31 24.21
C ALA A 541 30.29 -10.11 24.01
N GLN A 542 29.64 -9.40 24.89
CA GLN A 542 28.20 -9.11 24.88
C GLN A 542 27.93 -7.65 25.25
N PRO A 543 26.87 -7.05 24.72
CA PRO A 543 26.45 -5.73 25.15
C PRO A 543 26.06 -5.74 26.65
N PRO A 544 26.24 -4.65 27.40
CA PRO A 544 25.77 -4.52 28.76
C PRO A 544 24.25 -4.71 28.82
N VAL A 545 23.77 -5.36 29.85
CA VAL A 545 22.33 -5.56 30.08
C VAL A 545 21.74 -4.20 30.48
N ALA A 546 20.70 -3.74 29.77
CA ALA A 546 20.03 -2.48 30.09
C ALA A 546 19.43 -2.56 31.52
N GLY A 547 20.00 -1.81 32.47
CA GLY A 547 19.51 -1.73 33.86
C GLY A 547 20.57 -1.77 34.96
N GLU A 548 21.86 -2.00 34.64
CA GLU A 548 22.90 -2.08 35.70
C GLU A 548 23.62 -0.75 36.00
N GLU A 549 23.45 0.31 35.20
CA GLU A 549 24.12 1.59 35.43
C GLU A 549 23.34 2.60 36.31
N GLU A 550 22.08 2.34 36.70
CA GLU A 550 21.36 3.24 37.61
C GLU A 550 21.59 2.93 39.12
N ALA A 551 22.37 1.92 39.45
CA ALA A 551 22.58 1.52 40.84
C ALA A 551 23.87 2.07 41.49
N GLU A 552 24.80 2.67 40.73
CA GLU A 552 26.09 3.14 41.31
C GLU A 552 26.20 4.67 41.55
N GLU A 553 25.22 5.50 41.18
CA GLU A 553 25.21 6.94 41.46
C GLU A 553 24.36 7.37 42.68
N GLY A 554 23.84 6.40 43.47
CA GLY A 554 22.94 6.65 44.61
C GLY A 554 23.55 6.56 46.01
N GLU A 555 24.86 6.31 46.17
CA GLU A 555 25.50 6.26 47.50
C GLU A 555 26.83 7.06 47.56
N VAL A 556 26.76 8.39 47.52
CA VAL A 556 27.79 9.23 48.20
C VAL A 556 27.12 10.50 48.72
N THR A 557 26.94 10.50 50.03
CA THR A 557 26.57 11.55 51.00
C THR A 557 25.16 12.08 50.97
#